data_bf6dbf210abd4689c4293a0a96b756d8
#
_entry.id   bf6dbf210abd4689c4293a0a96b756d8
#
_cell.length_a   1.000
_cell.length_b   1.000
_cell.length_c   1.000
_cell.angle_alpha   90.00
_cell.angle_beta   90.00
_cell.angle_gamma   90.00
#
_symmetry.space_group_name_H-M   'P 1'
#
loop_
_entity.id
_entity.type
_entity.pdbx_description
1 polymer ?
#
loop_
_entity_poly.entity_id
_entity_poly.type
_entity_poly.pdbx_seq_one_letter_code
_entity_poly.pdbx_strand_id
1 'polypeptide(L)'
;MKISKSKLFNIYMPIILIVSVSIILAIIKVRSGSYFQGDTGNYYILLENIHRGLGAYNQFMATLIDYSYIEKLHSIDVLEFCKKSFDSVAHGAEDFNHFRFHYYPILYPLSILLYAFSAPYVTHFIDIFSFIAFLYLSYYILVKNNCGSITSLLIVIVISFHPAWSWSIQGAPFPDRIYLPFGLLAFYLIDFKNSTKYGILALTICGMIVEKVILYSGIFLILHTILFYKKNKNIAARLAFGLFMILVFELLKRYQLTANPYYESFINLSPSALLNLFKESYFFNGTLSFLLVNLPFMLVILIKSPRLFIITFAMMVPNIIGNIGGAEKTGYFTHYHTLYFPFLIYSFCISMAEIHKDLLKKNPALRSLQYFLLLLVLAYFYGISFSQSQKLVLNYKNDISYLSYFSRIYKDKNNYEFITQQVDKYIPRDSRISSVEAGWPYLYQHLNSSFFPYNINTAEFLIVNYSEVEGKYIYSGVTSFKGVEATNAMNSCLNDKIEQAKFNTKNPIKLSGSLAILKKE
;
A
#
# COMPACT_ATOMS: atom_id res chain seq x y z
N MET A 1 -23.14 -17.00 -32.36
CA MET A 1 -23.26 -17.77 -31.11
C MET A 1 -24.21 -17.00 -30.18
N LYS A 2 -25.50 -17.40 -30.07
CA LYS A 2 -26.47 -16.73 -29.19
C LYS A 2 -26.20 -17.17 -27.75
N ILE A 3 -25.64 -16.28 -26.94
CA ILE A 3 -25.49 -16.52 -25.50
C ILE A 3 -26.89 -16.43 -24.87
N SER A 4 -27.31 -17.44 -24.14
CA SER A 4 -28.63 -17.44 -23.49
C SER A 4 -28.70 -16.35 -22.44
N LYS A 5 -29.88 -15.72 -22.26
CA LYS A 5 -30.09 -14.63 -21.26
C LYS A 5 -29.67 -15.05 -19.84
N SER A 6 -29.88 -16.32 -19.48
CA SER A 6 -29.46 -16.90 -18.18
C SER A 6 -27.92 -16.97 -18.03
N LYS A 7 -27.16 -17.26 -19.09
CA LYS A 7 -25.69 -17.23 -19.03
C LYS A 7 -25.14 -15.79 -18.92
N LEU A 8 -25.75 -14.84 -19.61
CA LEU A 8 -25.41 -13.40 -19.45
C LEU A 8 -25.66 -12.95 -18.01
N PHE A 9 -26.82 -13.23 -17.44
CA PHE A 9 -27.18 -12.88 -16.08
C PHE A 9 -26.14 -13.43 -15.06
N ASN A 10 -25.77 -14.70 -15.18
CA ASN A 10 -24.83 -15.35 -14.27
C ASN A 10 -23.39 -14.80 -14.35
N ILE A 11 -23.01 -14.12 -15.44
CA ILE A 11 -21.70 -13.48 -15.58
C ILE A 11 -21.74 -12.03 -15.07
N TYR A 12 -22.77 -11.27 -15.43
CA TYR A 12 -22.81 -9.84 -15.12
C TYR A 12 -23.24 -9.53 -13.68
N MET A 13 -24.11 -10.36 -13.10
CA MET A 13 -24.60 -10.13 -11.73
C MET A 13 -23.50 -10.06 -10.67
N PRO A 14 -22.51 -10.97 -10.62
CA PRO A 14 -21.40 -10.84 -9.69
C PRO A 14 -20.57 -9.58 -9.93
N ILE A 15 -20.34 -9.18 -11.18
CA ILE A 15 -19.58 -7.98 -11.52
C ILE A 15 -20.32 -6.74 -11.03
N ILE A 16 -21.62 -6.63 -11.30
CA ILE A 16 -22.46 -5.52 -10.85
C ILE A 16 -22.43 -5.43 -9.33
N LEU A 17 -22.56 -6.55 -8.63
CA LEU A 17 -22.52 -6.58 -7.17
C LEU A 17 -21.16 -6.10 -6.63
N ILE A 18 -20.05 -6.59 -7.18
CA ILE A 18 -18.70 -6.19 -6.80
C ILE A 18 -18.52 -4.68 -6.99
N VAL A 19 -18.90 -4.15 -8.14
CA VAL A 19 -18.80 -2.72 -8.44
C VAL A 19 -19.66 -1.90 -7.48
N SER A 20 -20.91 -2.28 -7.26
CA SER A 20 -21.85 -1.54 -6.38
C SER A 20 -21.35 -1.52 -4.93
N VAL A 21 -20.92 -2.66 -4.40
CA VAL A 21 -20.37 -2.75 -3.04
C VAL A 21 -19.08 -1.92 -2.93
N SER A 22 -18.21 -1.96 -3.94
CA SER A 22 -16.98 -1.17 -3.95
C SER A 22 -17.25 0.34 -3.94
N ILE A 23 -18.26 0.80 -4.68
CA ILE A 23 -18.67 2.22 -4.70
C ILE A 23 -19.17 2.63 -3.31
N ILE A 24 -20.07 1.87 -2.70
CA ILE A 24 -20.63 2.18 -1.38
C ILE A 24 -19.52 2.27 -0.33
N LEU A 25 -18.64 1.26 -0.28
CA LEU A 25 -17.54 1.24 0.68
C LEU A 25 -16.52 2.36 0.44
N ALA A 26 -16.25 2.71 -0.82
CA ALA A 26 -15.38 3.85 -1.15
C ALA A 26 -15.96 5.17 -0.66
N ILE A 27 -17.27 5.40 -0.86
CA ILE A 27 -17.95 6.59 -0.35
C ILE A 27 -17.82 6.68 1.18
N ILE A 28 -18.11 5.59 1.88
CA ILE A 28 -18.01 5.54 3.35
C ILE A 28 -16.59 5.84 3.81
N LYS A 29 -15.57 5.23 3.18
CA LYS A 29 -14.17 5.39 3.53
C LYS A 29 -13.68 6.82 3.29
N VAL A 30 -13.99 7.41 2.13
CA VAL A 30 -13.63 8.81 1.81
C VAL A 30 -14.26 9.77 2.81
N ARG A 31 -15.58 9.67 3.03
CA ARG A 31 -16.29 10.58 3.94
C ARG A 31 -15.78 10.57 5.36
N SER A 32 -15.40 9.41 5.86
CA SER A 32 -14.86 9.29 7.21
C SER A 32 -13.48 9.92 7.40
N GLY A 33 -12.67 10.02 6.34
CA GLY A 33 -11.27 10.43 6.45
C GLY A 33 -10.41 9.49 7.32
N SER A 34 -10.97 8.32 7.69
CA SER A 34 -10.31 7.36 8.59
C SER A 34 -9.37 6.45 7.81
N TYR A 35 -8.29 7.01 7.28
CA TYR A 35 -7.22 6.32 6.57
C TYR A 35 -5.89 7.04 6.77
N PHE A 36 -4.78 6.37 6.46
CA PHE A 36 -3.46 7.00 6.51
C PHE A 36 -3.37 8.10 5.47
N GLN A 37 -3.17 9.34 5.91
CA GLN A 37 -3.35 10.53 5.08
C GLN A 37 -2.11 10.90 4.26
N GLY A 38 -0.89 10.59 4.72
CA GLY A 38 0.35 10.99 4.07
C GLY A 38 0.42 10.60 2.60
N ASP A 39 0.67 9.34 2.31
CA ASP A 39 0.78 8.85 0.92
C ASP A 39 -0.51 8.99 0.11
N THR A 40 -1.68 9.02 0.77
CA THR A 40 -2.98 9.20 0.12
C THR A 40 -3.02 10.48 -0.71
N GLY A 41 -2.50 11.58 -0.16
CA GLY A 41 -2.44 12.86 -0.85
C GLY A 41 -1.63 12.80 -2.15
N ASN A 42 -0.52 12.05 -2.15
CA ASN A 42 0.29 11.86 -3.35
C ASN A 42 -0.49 11.24 -4.50
N TYR A 43 -1.35 10.25 -4.23
CA TYR A 43 -2.13 9.59 -5.27
C TYR A 43 -3.28 10.45 -5.79
N TYR A 44 -3.91 11.26 -4.92
CA TYR A 44 -4.91 12.23 -5.35
C TYR A 44 -4.30 13.28 -6.28
N ILE A 45 -3.16 13.86 -5.87
CA ILE A 45 -2.40 14.85 -6.64
C ILE A 45 -1.99 14.29 -7.99
N LEU A 46 -1.38 13.10 -7.99
CA LEU A 46 -0.86 12.49 -9.21
C LEU A 46 -1.98 12.18 -10.20
N LEU A 47 -3.08 11.59 -9.73
CA LEU A 47 -4.22 11.26 -10.58
C LEU A 47 -4.90 12.52 -11.16
N GLU A 48 -5.09 13.56 -10.34
CA GLU A 48 -5.64 14.85 -10.75
C GLU A 48 -4.74 15.55 -11.77
N ASN A 49 -3.42 15.58 -11.53
CA ASN A 49 -2.49 16.26 -12.43
C ASN A 49 -2.36 15.53 -13.77
N ILE A 50 -2.37 14.20 -13.79
CA ILE A 50 -2.44 13.42 -15.03
C ILE A 50 -3.72 13.76 -15.79
N HIS A 51 -4.88 13.84 -15.11
CA HIS A 51 -6.15 14.21 -15.72
C HIS A 51 -6.12 15.60 -16.35
N ARG A 52 -5.46 16.57 -15.70
CA ARG A 52 -5.30 17.94 -16.21
C ARG A 52 -4.26 18.07 -17.34
N GLY A 53 -3.59 16.99 -17.73
CA GLY A 53 -2.55 17.01 -18.75
C GLY A 53 -1.17 17.45 -18.26
N LEU A 54 -0.98 17.60 -16.94
CA LEU A 54 0.31 17.96 -16.33
C LEU A 54 1.26 16.74 -16.20
N GLY A 55 0.83 15.56 -16.65
CA GLY A 55 1.59 14.32 -16.53
C GLY A 55 1.79 13.88 -15.09
N ALA A 56 2.94 13.31 -14.78
CA ALA A 56 3.28 12.83 -13.44
C ALA A 56 3.77 13.96 -12.50
N TYR A 57 3.32 15.20 -12.70
CA TYR A 57 3.67 16.32 -11.82
C TYR A 57 3.08 16.13 -10.42
N ASN A 58 3.93 16.39 -9.40
CA ASN A 58 3.51 16.41 -8.00
C ASN A 58 4.22 17.57 -7.29
N GLN A 59 3.46 18.57 -6.86
CA GLN A 59 3.97 19.81 -6.27
C GLN A 59 4.76 19.61 -4.97
N PHE A 60 4.53 18.50 -4.26
CA PHE A 60 5.27 18.21 -3.03
C PHE A 60 6.58 17.45 -3.29
N MET A 61 6.80 16.93 -4.50
CA MET A 61 7.84 15.93 -4.76
C MET A 61 9.25 16.45 -4.51
N ALA A 62 9.59 17.63 -5.02
CA ALA A 62 10.93 18.20 -4.83
C ALA A 62 11.27 18.36 -3.34
N THR A 63 10.36 18.92 -2.56
CA THR A 63 10.55 19.14 -1.11
C THR A 63 10.51 17.84 -0.31
N LEU A 64 9.71 16.88 -0.72
CA LEU A 64 9.66 15.54 -0.11
C LEU A 64 10.97 14.77 -0.36
N ILE A 65 11.52 14.83 -1.56
CA ILE A 65 12.78 14.17 -1.90
C ILE A 65 13.91 14.76 -1.05
N ASP A 66 14.04 16.09 -1.02
CA ASP A 66 15.08 16.75 -0.23
C ASP A 66 14.95 16.40 1.26
N TYR A 67 13.74 16.43 1.79
CA TYR A 67 13.46 16.02 3.16
C TYR A 67 13.87 14.55 3.42
N SER A 68 13.55 13.63 2.51
CA SER A 68 13.91 12.22 2.64
C SER A 68 15.43 11.99 2.62
N TYR A 69 16.17 12.76 1.83
CA TYR A 69 17.63 12.74 1.86
C TYR A 69 18.18 13.24 3.19
N ILE A 70 17.63 14.32 3.72
CA ILE A 70 18.03 14.85 5.03
C ILE A 70 17.75 13.83 6.13
N GLU A 71 16.55 13.25 6.15
CA GLU A 71 16.16 12.24 7.11
C GLU A 71 17.08 10.99 7.06
N LYS A 72 17.51 10.59 5.87
CA LYS A 72 18.40 9.44 5.67
C LYS A 72 19.85 9.71 6.05
N LEU A 73 20.37 10.90 5.74
CA LEU A 73 21.74 11.29 6.04
C LEU A 73 21.97 11.51 7.53
N HIS A 74 20.91 11.84 8.24
CA HIS A 74 20.98 12.18 9.64
C HIS A 74 20.18 11.15 10.47
N SER A 75 20.89 10.32 11.23
CA SER A 75 20.52 10.09 12.62
C SER A 75 20.58 11.47 13.29
N ILE A 76 19.63 12.36 13.03
CA ILE A 76 19.76 13.80 12.93
C ILE A 76 20.10 14.39 14.28
N ASP A 77 21.17 15.16 14.31
CA ASP A 77 21.30 16.25 15.26
C ASP A 77 20.18 17.28 14.95
N VAL A 78 19.18 17.35 15.84
CA VAL A 78 18.05 18.27 15.75
C VAL A 78 18.53 19.71 15.60
N LEU A 79 19.68 20.08 16.18
CA LEU A 79 20.29 21.40 16.08
C LEU A 79 20.77 21.71 14.66
N GLU A 80 21.27 20.72 13.93
CA GLU A 80 21.70 20.91 12.54
C GLU A 80 20.49 21.08 11.62
N PHE A 81 19.43 20.30 11.82
CA PHE A 81 18.17 20.48 11.13
C PHE A 81 17.57 21.87 11.36
N CYS A 82 17.59 22.35 12.61
CA CYS A 82 17.08 23.68 12.96
C CYS A 82 17.85 24.83 12.31
N LYS A 83 19.14 24.67 12.08
CA LYS A 83 19.98 25.66 11.40
C LYS A 83 19.76 25.71 9.88
N LYS A 84 19.18 24.66 9.30
CA LYS A 84 18.95 24.59 7.85
C LYS A 84 17.93 25.65 7.43
N SER A 85 18.23 26.36 6.33
CA SER A 85 17.23 27.14 5.61
C SER A 85 16.31 26.19 4.81
N PHE A 86 15.02 26.37 4.92
CA PHE A 86 14.01 25.65 4.16
C PHE A 86 13.45 26.50 2.99
N ASP A 87 14.13 27.58 2.63
CA ASP A 87 13.75 28.42 1.50
C ASP A 87 14.30 27.90 0.17
N SER A 88 15.24 26.96 0.22
CA SER A 88 15.82 26.30 -0.94
C SER A 88 15.84 24.79 -0.76
N VAL A 89 15.73 24.09 -1.87
CA VAL A 89 15.79 22.63 -1.97
C VAL A 89 17.17 22.26 -2.50
N ALA A 90 17.93 21.43 -1.78
CA ALA A 90 19.28 21.02 -2.18
C ALA A 90 19.25 19.76 -3.05
N HIS A 91 18.39 18.79 -2.70
CA HIS A 91 18.22 17.53 -3.41
C HIS A 91 16.83 17.47 -4.05
N GLY A 92 16.73 17.32 -5.35
CA GLY A 92 15.45 17.24 -6.06
C GLY A 92 14.78 18.59 -6.34
N ALA A 93 15.53 19.70 -6.28
CA ALA A 93 15.01 21.06 -6.48
C ALA A 93 14.21 21.26 -7.78
N GLU A 94 14.52 20.50 -8.82
CA GLU A 94 13.87 20.57 -10.13
C GLU A 94 12.94 19.40 -10.38
N ASP A 95 12.73 18.54 -9.36
CA ASP A 95 12.11 17.25 -9.56
C ASP A 95 10.68 17.19 -9.04
N PHE A 96 9.78 17.71 -9.85
CA PHE A 96 8.35 17.59 -9.63
C PHE A 96 7.74 16.34 -10.29
N ASN A 97 8.56 15.50 -10.94
CA ASN A 97 8.08 14.30 -11.62
C ASN A 97 8.05 13.12 -10.65
N HIS A 98 6.86 12.77 -10.17
CA HIS A 98 6.64 11.65 -9.25
C HIS A 98 7.16 10.30 -9.81
N PHE A 99 7.16 10.12 -11.13
CA PHE A 99 7.63 8.88 -11.74
C PHE A 99 9.15 8.68 -11.62
N ARG A 100 9.89 9.68 -11.22
CA ARG A 100 11.29 9.51 -10.81
C ARG A 100 11.44 8.91 -9.41
N PHE A 101 10.36 8.92 -8.61
CA PHE A 101 10.31 8.32 -7.28
C PHE A 101 9.59 6.97 -7.30
N HIS A 102 8.37 6.91 -7.89
CA HIS A 102 7.59 5.69 -8.12
C HIS A 102 6.94 5.73 -9.50
N TYR A 103 7.05 4.64 -10.26
CA TYR A 103 6.55 4.57 -11.63
C TYR A 103 5.21 3.86 -11.71
N TYR A 104 4.12 4.62 -11.92
CA TYR A 104 2.73 4.16 -11.96
C TYR A 104 2.01 4.44 -13.29
N PRO A 105 2.43 3.87 -14.44
CA PRO A 105 1.79 4.15 -15.74
C PRO A 105 0.30 3.85 -15.79
N ILE A 106 -0.17 2.92 -14.96
CA ILE A 106 -1.60 2.55 -14.85
C ILE A 106 -2.49 3.75 -14.47
N LEU A 107 -1.95 4.78 -13.86
CA LEU A 107 -2.72 5.96 -13.49
C LEU A 107 -3.20 6.78 -14.70
N TYR A 108 -2.51 6.70 -15.86
CA TYR A 108 -2.97 7.36 -17.09
C TYR A 108 -4.36 6.87 -17.54
N PRO A 109 -4.58 5.58 -17.81
CA PRO A 109 -5.93 5.12 -18.15
C PRO A 109 -6.94 5.30 -17.01
N LEU A 110 -6.52 5.25 -15.75
CA LEU A 110 -7.40 5.44 -14.60
C LEU A 110 -7.84 6.90 -14.42
N SER A 111 -7.06 7.87 -14.86
CA SER A 111 -7.41 9.30 -14.81
C SER A 111 -8.66 9.65 -15.62
N ILE A 112 -9.03 8.82 -16.59
CA ILE A 112 -10.28 8.97 -17.36
C ILE A 112 -11.51 8.92 -16.44
N LEU A 113 -11.44 8.20 -15.32
CA LEU A 113 -12.55 8.13 -14.37
C LEU A 113 -12.83 9.48 -13.68
N LEU A 114 -11.87 10.42 -13.73
CA LEU A 114 -12.05 11.75 -13.14
C LEU A 114 -13.03 12.64 -13.92
N TYR A 115 -13.40 12.28 -15.14
CA TYR A 115 -14.53 12.92 -15.82
C TYR A 115 -15.87 12.72 -15.10
N ALA A 116 -15.98 11.65 -14.29
CA ALA A 116 -17.23 11.32 -13.59
C ALA A 116 -17.12 11.48 -12.06
N PHE A 117 -15.91 11.33 -11.49
CA PHE A 117 -15.71 11.31 -10.04
C PHE A 117 -14.42 12.04 -9.67
N SER A 118 -14.36 12.63 -8.47
CA SER A 118 -13.11 13.26 -7.99
C SER A 118 -12.05 12.22 -7.58
N ALA A 119 -10.78 12.64 -7.58
CA ALA A 119 -9.64 11.78 -7.29
C ALA A 119 -9.75 10.97 -5.98
N PRO A 120 -10.26 11.51 -4.87
CA PRO A 120 -10.48 10.73 -3.64
C PRO A 120 -11.38 9.51 -3.86
N TYR A 121 -12.52 9.70 -4.50
CA TYR A 121 -13.47 8.59 -4.73
C TYR A 121 -12.92 7.56 -5.71
N VAL A 122 -12.25 8.00 -6.77
CA VAL A 122 -11.63 7.09 -7.75
C VAL A 122 -10.56 6.22 -7.12
N THR A 123 -9.65 6.82 -6.35
CA THR A 123 -8.54 6.05 -5.74
C THR A 123 -9.04 5.04 -4.72
N HIS A 124 -9.97 5.43 -3.84
CA HIS A 124 -10.54 4.50 -2.87
C HIS A 124 -11.44 3.43 -3.50
N PHE A 125 -12.17 3.78 -4.57
CA PHE A 125 -12.92 2.79 -5.35
C PHE A 125 -11.99 1.73 -5.95
N ILE A 126 -10.91 2.13 -6.61
CA ILE A 126 -9.93 1.22 -7.22
C ILE A 126 -9.32 0.30 -6.16
N ASP A 127 -8.95 0.84 -5.00
CA ASP A 127 -8.40 0.12 -3.89
C ASP A 127 -9.34 -1.00 -3.39
N ILE A 128 -10.57 -0.66 -3.09
CA ILE A 128 -11.59 -1.59 -2.57
C ILE A 128 -12.04 -2.58 -3.65
N PHE A 129 -12.23 -2.11 -4.89
CA PHE A 129 -12.56 -2.96 -6.03
C PHE A 129 -11.49 -4.03 -6.25
N SER A 130 -10.22 -3.65 -6.19
CA SER A 130 -9.10 -4.58 -6.36
C SER A 130 -9.12 -5.68 -5.29
N PHE A 131 -9.41 -5.32 -4.04
CA PHE A 131 -9.54 -6.29 -2.96
C PHE A 131 -10.71 -7.26 -3.17
N ILE A 132 -11.91 -6.74 -3.47
CA ILE A 132 -13.10 -7.58 -3.67
C ILE A 132 -12.94 -8.46 -4.91
N ALA A 133 -12.38 -7.91 -6.01
CA ALA A 133 -12.10 -8.67 -7.23
C ALA A 133 -11.08 -9.79 -6.99
N PHE A 134 -10.08 -9.54 -6.15
CA PHE A 134 -9.11 -10.55 -5.74
C PHE A 134 -9.75 -11.69 -4.96
N LEU A 135 -10.63 -11.40 -4.00
CA LEU A 135 -11.40 -12.43 -3.26
C LEU A 135 -12.32 -13.23 -4.18
N TYR A 136 -13.02 -12.55 -5.09
CA TYR A 136 -13.88 -13.21 -6.07
C TYR A 136 -13.09 -14.13 -7.01
N LEU A 137 -11.93 -13.67 -7.48
CA LEU A 137 -11.06 -14.49 -8.34
C LEU A 137 -10.48 -15.69 -7.57
N SER A 138 -10.18 -15.54 -6.29
CA SER A 138 -9.77 -16.65 -5.42
C SER A 138 -10.88 -17.71 -5.31
N TYR A 139 -12.13 -17.27 -5.08
CA TYR A 139 -13.30 -18.14 -5.11
C TYR A 139 -13.44 -18.86 -6.45
N TYR A 140 -13.34 -18.13 -7.55
CA TYR A 140 -13.43 -18.69 -8.90
C TYR A 140 -12.36 -19.76 -9.16
N ILE A 141 -11.12 -19.53 -8.75
CA ILE A 141 -10.01 -20.47 -8.89
C ILE A 141 -10.31 -21.76 -8.11
N LEU A 142 -10.77 -21.66 -6.88
CA LEU A 142 -11.14 -22.80 -6.04
C LEU A 142 -12.24 -23.63 -6.68
N VAL A 143 -13.34 -23.01 -7.11
CA VAL A 143 -14.45 -23.70 -7.78
C VAL A 143 -14.00 -24.38 -9.08
N LYS A 144 -13.15 -23.72 -9.88
CA LYS A 144 -12.60 -24.30 -11.12
C LYS A 144 -11.64 -25.48 -10.86
N ASN A 145 -11.08 -25.57 -9.67
CA ASN A 145 -10.29 -26.71 -9.22
C ASN A 145 -11.13 -27.77 -8.46
N ASN A 146 -12.46 -27.74 -8.63
CA ASN A 146 -13.43 -28.71 -8.05
C ASN A 146 -13.47 -28.68 -6.51
N CYS A 147 -13.10 -27.58 -5.89
CA CYS A 147 -13.38 -27.31 -4.49
C CYS A 147 -14.84 -26.85 -4.37
N GLY A 148 -15.72 -27.63 -3.81
CA GLY A 148 -17.17 -27.35 -3.76
C GLY A 148 -17.46 -25.89 -3.30
N SER A 149 -18.59 -25.32 -3.76
CA SER A 149 -18.89 -23.88 -3.57
C SER A 149 -18.86 -23.41 -2.11
N ILE A 150 -19.38 -24.21 -1.18
CA ILE A 150 -19.38 -23.90 0.26
C ILE A 150 -17.95 -23.89 0.81
N THR A 151 -17.16 -24.91 0.50
CA THR A 151 -15.76 -25.00 0.91
C THR A 151 -14.96 -23.84 0.34
N SER A 152 -15.17 -23.48 -0.94
CA SER A 152 -14.54 -22.34 -1.58
C SER A 152 -14.88 -21.02 -0.87
N LEU A 153 -16.15 -20.84 -0.49
CA LEU A 153 -16.58 -19.66 0.26
C LEU A 153 -15.89 -19.57 1.63
N LEU A 154 -15.84 -20.67 2.38
CA LEU A 154 -15.17 -20.71 3.69
C LEU A 154 -13.68 -20.40 3.57
N ILE A 155 -12.99 -20.92 2.55
CA ILE A 155 -11.59 -20.61 2.28
C ILE A 155 -11.42 -19.12 1.98
N VAL A 156 -12.28 -18.52 1.17
CA VAL A 156 -12.24 -17.07 0.86
C VAL A 156 -12.51 -16.22 2.10
N ILE A 157 -13.42 -16.65 2.98
CA ILE A 157 -13.63 -15.99 4.28
C ILE A 157 -12.33 -16.02 5.10
N VAL A 158 -11.64 -17.16 5.19
CA VAL A 158 -10.35 -17.25 5.89
C VAL A 158 -9.31 -16.30 5.26
N ILE A 159 -9.23 -16.24 3.93
CA ILE A 159 -8.35 -15.31 3.22
C ILE A 159 -8.70 -13.86 3.57
N SER A 160 -9.99 -13.51 3.62
CA SER A 160 -10.44 -12.13 3.90
C SER A 160 -10.15 -11.66 5.33
N PHE A 161 -9.97 -12.60 6.26
CA PHE A 161 -9.60 -12.30 7.65
C PHE A 161 -8.07 -12.30 7.90
N HIS A 162 -7.27 -12.47 6.85
CA HIS A 162 -5.82 -12.43 7.01
C HIS A 162 -5.37 -11.06 7.56
N PRO A 163 -4.56 -11.01 8.64
CA PRO A 163 -4.24 -9.76 9.33
C PRO A 163 -3.60 -8.66 8.47
N ALA A 164 -2.88 -9.02 7.41
CA ALA A 164 -2.31 -8.04 6.48
C ALA A 164 -3.36 -7.12 5.82
N TRP A 165 -4.62 -7.54 5.73
CA TRP A 165 -5.72 -6.71 5.22
C TRP A 165 -6.09 -5.55 6.15
N SER A 166 -5.73 -5.59 7.43
CA SER A 166 -5.96 -4.49 8.37
C SER A 166 -5.34 -3.19 7.85
N TRP A 167 -4.13 -3.27 7.26
CA TRP A 167 -3.52 -2.13 6.60
C TRP A 167 -4.26 -1.72 5.32
N SER A 168 -4.72 -2.67 4.53
CA SER A 168 -5.51 -2.36 3.32
C SER A 168 -6.78 -1.60 3.63
N ILE A 169 -7.44 -1.91 4.75
CA ILE A 169 -8.67 -1.25 5.16
C ILE A 169 -8.39 0.11 5.77
N GLN A 170 -7.38 0.22 6.64
CA GLN A 170 -7.06 1.44 7.40
C GLN A 170 -6.05 2.36 6.70
N GLY A 171 -5.23 1.80 5.80
CA GLY A 171 -4.15 2.50 5.13
C GLY A 171 -4.58 3.36 3.94
N ALA A 172 -3.58 3.99 3.34
CA ALA A 172 -3.74 4.74 2.10
C ALA A 172 -4.22 3.85 0.94
N PRO A 173 -4.94 4.41 -0.05
CA PRO A 173 -5.35 3.69 -1.26
C PRO A 173 -4.17 3.59 -2.25
N PHE A 174 -3.33 2.59 -2.09
CA PHE A 174 -2.16 2.41 -2.95
C PHE A 174 -2.54 1.82 -4.32
N PRO A 175 -2.05 2.37 -5.44
CA PRO A 175 -2.21 1.80 -6.77
C PRO A 175 -1.71 0.36 -6.90
N ASP A 176 -0.70 -0.01 -6.12
CA ASP A 176 -0.12 -1.36 -6.06
C ASP A 176 -1.19 -2.44 -5.87
N ARG A 177 -2.32 -2.14 -5.21
CA ARG A 177 -3.39 -3.10 -4.95
C ARG A 177 -4.10 -3.60 -6.20
N ILE A 178 -4.01 -2.87 -7.30
CA ILE A 178 -4.48 -3.32 -8.62
C ILE A 178 -3.76 -4.62 -9.00
N TYR A 179 -2.52 -4.81 -8.54
CA TYR A 179 -1.77 -6.03 -8.78
C TYR A 179 -2.40 -7.27 -8.13
N LEU A 180 -3.14 -7.14 -7.04
CA LEU A 180 -3.76 -8.30 -6.38
C LEU A 180 -4.59 -9.15 -7.36
N PRO A 181 -5.66 -8.63 -7.99
CA PRO A 181 -6.45 -9.43 -8.93
C PRO A 181 -5.70 -9.75 -10.23
N PHE A 182 -4.92 -8.81 -10.78
CA PHE A 182 -4.20 -9.04 -12.03
C PHE A 182 -3.05 -10.04 -11.88
N GLY A 183 -2.29 -9.98 -10.79
CA GLY A 183 -1.26 -10.95 -10.47
C GLY A 183 -1.83 -12.34 -10.26
N LEU A 184 -2.92 -12.46 -9.50
CA LEU A 184 -3.62 -13.73 -9.29
C LEU A 184 -4.14 -14.32 -10.62
N LEU A 185 -4.69 -13.48 -11.50
CA LEU A 185 -5.11 -13.87 -12.85
C LEU A 185 -3.94 -14.35 -13.70
N ALA A 186 -2.82 -13.64 -13.68
CA ALA A 186 -1.61 -14.00 -14.42
C ALA A 186 -1.10 -15.40 -14.01
N PHE A 187 -1.09 -15.67 -12.69
CA PHE A 187 -0.74 -17.01 -12.19
C PHE A 187 -1.68 -18.09 -12.67
N TYR A 188 -2.98 -17.86 -12.54
CA TYR A 188 -3.99 -18.80 -13.02
C TYR A 188 -3.82 -19.10 -14.51
N LEU A 189 -3.51 -18.10 -15.32
CA LEU A 189 -3.28 -18.27 -16.76
C LEU A 189 -1.98 -19.03 -17.06
N ILE A 190 -0.92 -18.77 -16.33
CA ILE A 190 0.40 -19.38 -16.55
C ILE A 190 0.44 -20.82 -16.03
N ASP A 191 0.03 -21.04 -14.79
CA ASP A 191 0.14 -22.35 -14.14
C ASP A 191 -1.02 -23.29 -14.50
N PHE A 192 -2.27 -22.88 -14.26
CA PHE A 192 -3.44 -23.74 -14.44
C PHE A 192 -3.84 -23.88 -15.91
N LYS A 193 -3.97 -22.75 -16.63
CA LYS A 193 -4.33 -22.77 -18.05
C LYS A 193 -3.16 -23.09 -18.96
N ASN A 194 -1.94 -23.02 -18.46
CA ASN A 194 -0.70 -23.19 -19.21
C ASN A 194 -0.67 -22.35 -20.52
N SER A 195 -1.25 -21.15 -20.44
CA SER A 195 -1.38 -20.23 -21.57
C SER A 195 -0.29 -19.16 -21.53
N THR A 196 0.79 -19.40 -22.26
CA THR A 196 1.92 -18.44 -22.32
C THR A 196 1.48 -17.09 -22.86
N LYS A 197 0.69 -17.04 -23.96
CA LYS A 197 0.26 -15.78 -24.59
C LYS A 197 -0.53 -14.88 -23.62
N TYR A 198 -1.60 -15.41 -23.04
CA TYR A 198 -2.45 -14.62 -22.14
C TYR A 198 -1.79 -14.37 -20.78
N GLY A 199 -0.93 -15.29 -20.33
CA GLY A 199 -0.14 -15.07 -19.13
C GLY A 199 0.86 -13.92 -19.29
N ILE A 200 1.60 -13.87 -20.42
CA ILE A 200 2.51 -12.76 -20.73
C ILE A 200 1.74 -11.44 -20.83
N LEU A 201 0.60 -11.41 -21.52
CA LEU A 201 -0.24 -10.21 -21.60
C LEU A 201 -0.66 -9.71 -20.20
N ALA A 202 -1.11 -10.62 -19.34
CA ALA A 202 -1.49 -10.28 -17.97
C ALA A 202 -0.30 -9.74 -17.16
N LEU A 203 0.89 -10.34 -17.28
CA LEU A 203 2.12 -9.85 -16.62
C LEU A 203 2.58 -8.50 -17.17
N THR A 204 2.39 -8.23 -18.48
CA THR A 204 2.66 -6.90 -19.05
C THR A 204 1.77 -5.83 -18.42
N ILE A 205 0.46 -6.12 -18.27
CA ILE A 205 -0.47 -5.21 -17.59
C ILE A 205 -0.04 -5.02 -16.13
N CYS A 206 0.35 -6.10 -15.43
CA CYS A 206 0.89 -6.04 -14.08
C CYS A 206 2.11 -5.10 -13.99
N GLY A 207 3.01 -5.15 -14.97
CA GLY A 207 4.18 -4.28 -15.04
C GLY A 207 3.86 -2.79 -15.21
N MET A 208 2.65 -2.43 -15.65
CA MET A 208 2.21 -1.03 -15.72
C MET A 208 1.69 -0.49 -14.37
N ILE A 209 1.52 -1.34 -13.37
CA ILE A 209 0.93 -0.96 -12.08
C ILE A 209 1.97 -0.23 -11.24
N VAL A 210 3.12 -0.85 -11.03
CA VAL A 210 4.24 -0.27 -10.29
C VAL A 210 5.55 -0.97 -10.69
N GLU A 211 6.66 -0.25 -10.64
CA GLU A 211 7.98 -0.75 -11.07
C GLU A 211 8.40 -2.07 -10.40
N LYS A 212 8.12 -2.24 -9.12
CA LYS A 212 8.49 -3.45 -8.36
C LYS A 212 7.83 -4.71 -8.92
N VAL A 213 6.59 -4.59 -9.40
CA VAL A 213 5.83 -5.70 -9.99
C VAL A 213 6.50 -6.23 -11.26
N ILE A 214 7.23 -5.39 -12.00
CA ILE A 214 8.00 -5.83 -13.18
C ILE A 214 9.04 -6.87 -12.75
N LEU A 215 9.82 -6.56 -11.71
CA LEU A 215 10.83 -7.48 -11.16
C LEU A 215 10.19 -8.78 -10.65
N TYR A 216 9.13 -8.67 -9.82
CA TYR A 216 8.42 -9.82 -9.29
C TYR A 216 7.86 -10.72 -10.39
N SER A 217 7.27 -10.13 -11.44
CA SER A 217 6.73 -10.85 -12.59
C SER A 217 7.83 -11.60 -13.36
N GLY A 218 8.99 -10.97 -13.55
CA GLY A 218 10.15 -11.58 -14.22
C GLY A 218 10.70 -12.77 -13.44
N ILE A 219 10.98 -12.59 -12.15
CA ILE A 219 11.50 -13.65 -11.27
C ILE A 219 10.49 -14.81 -11.19
N PHE A 220 9.21 -14.51 -10.99
CA PHE A 220 8.16 -15.52 -10.98
C PHE A 220 8.17 -16.37 -12.24
N LEU A 221 8.14 -15.73 -13.40
CA LEU A 221 8.04 -16.45 -14.67
C LEU A 221 9.24 -17.38 -14.90
N ILE A 222 10.44 -16.94 -14.52
CA ILE A 222 11.67 -17.75 -14.58
C ILE A 222 11.56 -18.95 -13.61
N LEU A 223 11.29 -18.71 -12.33
CA LEU A 223 11.19 -19.76 -11.32
C LEU A 223 10.10 -20.76 -11.66
N HIS A 224 8.91 -20.29 -12.06
CA HIS A 224 7.82 -21.17 -12.47
C HIS A 224 8.21 -22.02 -13.68
N THR A 225 8.89 -21.43 -14.66
CA THR A 225 9.29 -22.16 -15.87
C THR A 225 10.32 -23.24 -15.56
N ILE A 226 11.27 -22.98 -14.68
CA ILE A 226 12.29 -23.95 -14.26
C ILE A 226 11.65 -25.08 -13.42
N LEU A 227 10.88 -24.73 -12.39
CA LEU A 227 10.31 -25.72 -11.46
C LEU A 227 9.24 -26.61 -12.10
N PHE A 228 8.56 -26.11 -13.13
CA PHE A 228 7.52 -26.82 -13.86
C PHE A 228 7.88 -27.10 -15.32
N TYR A 229 9.19 -27.22 -15.66
CA TYR A 229 9.65 -27.34 -17.05
C TYR A 229 8.96 -28.46 -17.84
N LYS A 230 8.68 -29.62 -17.19
CA LYS A 230 8.00 -30.75 -17.83
C LYS A 230 6.53 -30.46 -18.22
N LYS A 231 5.87 -29.55 -17.48
CA LYS A 231 4.47 -29.15 -17.70
C LYS A 231 4.36 -27.97 -18.69
N ASN A 232 5.41 -27.13 -18.75
CA ASN A 232 5.35 -25.86 -19.46
C ASN A 232 5.51 -26.00 -20.97
N LYS A 233 4.63 -25.31 -21.71
CA LYS A 233 4.78 -25.05 -23.13
C LYS A 233 5.55 -23.74 -23.35
N ASN A 234 6.30 -23.65 -24.44
CA ASN A 234 7.05 -22.42 -24.82
C ASN A 234 8.04 -21.93 -23.76
N ILE A 235 8.85 -22.85 -23.22
CA ILE A 235 9.85 -22.57 -22.18
C ILE A 235 10.75 -21.40 -22.55
N ALA A 236 11.32 -21.40 -23.77
CA ALA A 236 12.20 -20.34 -24.24
C ALA A 236 11.52 -18.95 -24.21
N ALA A 237 10.26 -18.86 -24.68
CA ALA A 237 9.51 -17.60 -24.66
C ALA A 237 9.24 -17.09 -23.24
N ARG A 238 8.95 -18.00 -22.30
CA ARG A 238 8.73 -17.63 -20.89
C ARG A 238 10.01 -17.15 -20.22
N LEU A 239 11.13 -17.85 -20.43
CA LEU A 239 12.43 -17.44 -19.89
C LEU A 239 12.89 -16.12 -20.50
N ALA A 240 12.80 -15.97 -21.83
CA ALA A 240 13.16 -14.74 -22.52
C ALA A 240 12.32 -13.54 -22.02
N PHE A 241 11.01 -13.71 -21.88
CA PHE A 241 10.15 -12.66 -21.35
C PHE A 241 10.44 -12.35 -19.87
N GLY A 242 10.70 -13.37 -19.04
CA GLY A 242 11.09 -13.18 -17.65
C GLY A 242 12.39 -12.36 -17.51
N LEU A 243 13.42 -12.70 -18.30
CA LEU A 243 14.67 -11.95 -18.37
C LEU A 243 14.47 -10.52 -18.90
N PHE A 244 13.62 -10.35 -19.93
CA PHE A 244 13.24 -9.05 -20.45
C PHE A 244 12.60 -8.15 -19.38
N MET A 245 11.67 -8.69 -18.56
CA MET A 245 11.06 -7.94 -17.45
C MET A 245 12.11 -7.50 -16.42
N ILE A 246 13.05 -8.36 -16.05
CA ILE A 246 14.13 -8.00 -15.13
C ILE A 246 15.01 -6.89 -15.74
N LEU A 247 15.36 -7.00 -17.02
CA LEU A 247 16.12 -5.97 -17.73
C LEU A 247 15.38 -4.63 -17.74
N VAL A 248 14.06 -4.65 -18.04
CA VAL A 248 13.23 -3.43 -18.02
C VAL A 248 13.23 -2.79 -16.62
N PHE A 249 13.12 -3.59 -15.55
CA PHE A 249 13.20 -3.08 -14.19
C PHE A 249 14.56 -2.41 -13.91
N GLU A 250 15.68 -3.03 -14.30
CA GLU A 250 17.02 -2.46 -14.11
C GLU A 250 17.21 -1.16 -14.91
N LEU A 251 16.68 -1.10 -16.14
CA LEU A 251 16.70 0.12 -16.93
C LEU A 251 15.84 1.23 -16.29
N LEU A 252 14.63 0.92 -15.83
CA LEU A 252 13.78 1.88 -15.13
C LEU A 252 14.46 2.40 -13.85
N LYS A 253 15.04 1.51 -13.05
CA LYS A 253 15.80 1.90 -11.86
C LYS A 253 16.94 2.85 -12.18
N ARG A 254 17.69 2.57 -13.25
CA ARG A 254 18.87 3.35 -13.61
C ARG A 254 18.54 4.70 -14.25
N TYR A 255 17.50 4.77 -15.08
CA TYR A 255 17.24 5.95 -15.90
C TYR A 255 15.97 6.72 -15.49
N GLN A 256 15.00 6.06 -14.88
CA GLN A 256 13.73 6.67 -14.51
C GLN A 256 13.62 6.94 -13.01
N LEU A 257 13.98 5.99 -12.15
CA LEU A 257 13.78 6.06 -10.70
C LEU A 257 14.95 6.73 -9.98
N THR A 258 15.47 7.79 -10.56
CA THR A 258 16.70 8.45 -10.10
C THR A 258 16.54 9.26 -8.82
N ALA A 259 15.31 9.59 -8.43
CA ALA A 259 15.01 10.35 -7.23
C ALA A 259 14.62 9.48 -6.03
N ASN A 260 14.59 8.15 -6.17
CA ASN A 260 14.21 7.26 -5.07
C ASN A 260 15.44 6.80 -4.26
N PRO A 261 15.67 7.33 -3.06
CA PRO A 261 16.85 7.02 -2.26
C PRO A 261 16.86 5.58 -1.74
N TYR A 262 15.71 4.91 -1.73
CA TYR A 262 15.61 3.53 -1.22
C TYR A 262 16.20 2.50 -2.17
N TYR A 263 16.22 2.78 -3.49
CA TYR A 263 16.80 1.84 -4.47
C TYR A 263 18.33 1.77 -4.39
N GLU A 264 19.01 2.82 -3.94
CA GLU A 264 20.46 2.78 -3.74
C GLU A 264 20.85 1.83 -2.59
N SER A 265 20.07 1.84 -1.50
CA SER A 265 20.36 1.01 -0.32
C SER A 265 19.95 -0.46 -0.51
N PHE A 266 18.97 -0.74 -1.36
CA PHE A 266 18.48 -2.10 -1.64
C PHE A 266 19.51 -2.99 -2.33
N ILE A 267 20.45 -2.41 -3.08
CA ILE A 267 21.43 -3.14 -3.89
C ILE A 267 22.73 -3.39 -3.12
N ASN A 268 23.03 -2.58 -2.11
CA ASN A 268 24.30 -2.64 -1.37
C ASN A 268 24.24 -3.51 -0.12
N LEU A 269 23.29 -4.46 -0.04
CA LEU A 269 23.23 -5.43 1.06
C LEU A 269 24.38 -6.44 0.94
N SER A 270 25.51 -6.08 1.53
CA SER A 270 26.60 -7.04 1.74
C SER A 270 26.15 -8.15 2.71
N PRO A 271 26.70 -9.37 2.63
CA PRO A 271 26.39 -10.43 3.60
C PRO A 271 26.57 -10.01 5.06
N SER A 272 27.55 -9.15 5.33
CA SER A 272 27.80 -8.58 6.67
C SER A 272 26.69 -7.60 7.09
N ALA A 273 26.18 -6.78 6.18
CA ALA A 273 25.06 -5.89 6.46
C ALA A 273 23.77 -6.67 6.75
N LEU A 274 23.49 -7.75 5.99
CA LEU A 274 22.39 -8.66 6.26
C LEU A 274 22.50 -9.31 7.64
N LEU A 275 23.69 -9.85 7.99
CA LEU A 275 23.92 -10.44 9.31
C LEU A 275 23.73 -9.43 10.46
N ASN A 276 24.11 -8.17 10.24
CA ASN A 276 23.90 -7.12 11.23
C ASN A 276 22.42 -6.74 11.37
N LEU A 277 21.63 -6.71 10.27
CA LEU A 277 20.19 -6.50 10.35
C LEU A 277 19.50 -7.56 11.22
N PHE A 278 19.89 -8.84 11.11
CA PHE A 278 19.33 -9.92 11.94
C PHE A 278 19.65 -9.78 13.44
N LYS A 279 20.65 -9.00 13.82
CA LYS A 279 20.96 -8.69 15.22
C LYS A 279 20.08 -7.58 15.80
N GLU A 280 19.46 -6.77 14.96
CA GLU A 280 18.56 -5.70 15.40
C GLU A 280 17.23 -6.28 15.89
N SER A 281 16.87 -6.01 17.12
CA SER A 281 15.67 -6.58 17.75
C SER A 281 14.37 -6.26 17.01
N TYR A 282 14.25 -5.06 16.43
CA TYR A 282 13.08 -4.67 15.66
C TYR A 282 12.96 -5.46 14.36
N PHE A 283 14.09 -5.73 13.67
CA PHE A 283 14.13 -6.53 12.45
C PHE A 283 13.68 -7.97 12.73
N PHE A 284 14.23 -8.56 13.79
CA PHE A 284 13.88 -9.93 14.19
C PHE A 284 12.39 -10.04 14.53
N ASN A 285 11.85 -9.12 15.35
CA ASN A 285 10.45 -9.11 15.77
C ASN A 285 9.52 -8.87 14.58
N GLY A 286 9.87 -7.94 13.68
CA GLY A 286 9.10 -7.67 12.47
C GLY A 286 9.03 -8.88 11.56
N THR A 287 10.19 -9.49 11.27
CA THR A 287 10.28 -10.70 10.45
C THR A 287 9.53 -11.87 11.06
N LEU A 288 9.67 -12.08 12.38
CA LEU A 288 8.97 -13.15 13.09
C LEU A 288 7.44 -12.97 13.00
N SER A 289 6.93 -11.77 13.26
CA SER A 289 5.49 -11.50 13.16
C SER A 289 4.96 -11.69 11.73
N PHE A 290 5.73 -11.28 10.73
CA PHE A 290 5.42 -11.50 9.32
C PHE A 290 5.32 -12.98 8.96
N LEU A 291 6.30 -13.77 9.42
CA LEU A 291 6.31 -15.21 9.17
C LEU A 291 5.17 -15.92 9.91
N LEU A 292 4.92 -15.59 11.17
CA LEU A 292 3.86 -16.21 11.97
C LEU A 292 2.47 -15.98 11.38
N VAL A 293 2.20 -14.76 10.90
CA VAL A 293 0.90 -14.46 10.28
C VAL A 293 0.68 -15.23 8.97
N ASN A 294 1.73 -15.44 8.18
CA ASN A 294 1.63 -16.19 6.93
C ASN A 294 1.79 -17.71 7.11
N LEU A 295 2.22 -18.17 8.30
CA LEU A 295 2.56 -19.57 8.58
C LEU A 295 1.43 -20.55 8.27
N PRO A 296 0.14 -20.31 8.62
CA PRO A 296 -0.93 -21.26 8.31
C PRO A 296 -1.05 -21.55 6.80
N PHE A 297 -0.91 -20.53 5.96
CA PHE A 297 -0.96 -20.70 4.51
C PHE A 297 0.30 -21.39 3.99
N MET A 298 1.46 -20.96 4.47
CA MET A 298 2.75 -21.52 4.07
C MET A 298 2.87 -23.02 4.40
N LEU A 299 2.38 -23.47 5.55
CA LEU A 299 2.39 -24.89 5.92
C LEU A 299 1.52 -25.73 4.98
N VAL A 300 0.32 -25.25 4.64
CA VAL A 300 -0.57 -25.92 3.69
C VAL A 300 0.10 -26.05 2.32
N ILE A 301 0.73 -24.99 1.84
CA ILE A 301 1.43 -24.98 0.55
C ILE A 301 2.64 -25.92 0.57
N LEU A 302 3.44 -25.88 1.63
CA LEU A 302 4.64 -26.74 1.79
C LEU A 302 4.26 -28.23 1.72
N ILE A 303 3.22 -28.63 2.45
CA ILE A 303 2.79 -30.03 2.53
C ILE A 303 2.22 -30.54 1.20
N LYS A 304 1.47 -29.72 0.47
CA LYS A 304 0.74 -30.16 -0.73
C LYS A 304 1.40 -29.78 -2.05
N SER A 305 2.03 -28.63 -2.11
CA SER A 305 2.56 -28.07 -3.35
C SER A 305 3.97 -27.50 -3.16
N PRO A 306 5.00 -28.33 -2.82
CA PRO A 306 6.34 -27.83 -2.42
C PRO A 306 7.01 -26.97 -3.51
N ARG A 307 6.72 -27.19 -4.79
CA ARG A 307 7.25 -26.32 -5.87
C ARG A 307 6.61 -24.93 -5.84
N LEU A 308 5.31 -24.84 -5.56
CA LEU A 308 4.64 -23.53 -5.36
C LEU A 308 5.11 -22.87 -4.07
N PHE A 309 5.45 -23.67 -3.04
CA PHE A 309 6.07 -23.13 -1.82
C PHE A 309 7.38 -22.40 -2.12
N ILE A 310 8.28 -23.01 -2.92
CA ILE A 310 9.55 -22.38 -3.31
C ILE A 310 9.31 -21.03 -4.01
N ILE A 311 8.37 -20.99 -4.96
CA ILE A 311 8.02 -19.73 -5.66
C ILE A 311 7.47 -18.70 -4.66
N THR A 312 6.50 -19.10 -3.85
CA THR A 312 5.85 -18.21 -2.89
C THR A 312 6.87 -17.64 -1.90
N PHE A 313 7.72 -18.50 -1.35
CA PHE A 313 8.76 -18.07 -0.41
C PHE A 313 9.76 -17.11 -1.06
N ALA A 314 10.23 -17.41 -2.29
CA ALA A 314 11.10 -16.51 -3.03
C ALA A 314 10.47 -15.12 -3.26
N MET A 315 9.14 -15.07 -3.49
CA MET A 315 8.43 -13.79 -3.63
C MET A 315 8.21 -13.06 -2.29
N MET A 316 8.28 -13.77 -1.16
CA MET A 316 8.21 -13.15 0.18
C MET A 316 9.55 -12.60 0.65
N VAL A 317 10.67 -13.16 0.19
CA VAL A 317 12.03 -12.78 0.62
C VAL A 317 12.30 -11.27 0.50
N PRO A 318 11.97 -10.56 -0.60
CA PRO A 318 12.20 -9.12 -0.68
C PRO A 318 11.48 -8.30 0.40
N ASN A 319 10.32 -8.76 0.89
CA ASN A 319 9.63 -8.11 2.01
C ASN A 319 10.31 -8.35 3.35
N ILE A 320 11.15 -9.38 3.47
CA ILE A 320 11.88 -9.72 4.69
C ILE A 320 13.20 -8.96 4.76
N ILE A 321 13.95 -8.92 3.65
CA ILE A 321 15.33 -8.41 3.63
C ILE A 321 15.48 -7.05 2.94
N GLY A 322 14.42 -6.52 2.38
CA GLY A 322 14.48 -5.38 1.43
C GLY A 322 14.44 -4.04 2.11
N ASN A 323 14.97 -3.72 3.19
CA ASN A 323 15.12 -2.38 3.84
C ASN A 323 14.32 -1.21 3.18
N ILE A 324 13.08 -1.48 2.78
CA ILE A 324 12.19 -0.56 2.06
C ILE A 324 10.94 -0.19 2.89
N GLY A 325 10.97 -0.42 4.19
CA GLY A 325 9.81 -0.23 5.06
C GLY A 325 8.83 -1.41 5.07
N GLY A 326 9.30 -2.59 4.68
CA GLY A 326 8.54 -3.85 4.68
C GLY A 326 8.48 -4.52 6.04
N ALA A 327 8.52 -5.86 6.03
CA ALA A 327 8.37 -6.69 7.22
C ALA A 327 9.44 -6.43 8.29
N GLU A 328 10.62 -6.01 7.88
CA GLU A 328 11.72 -5.68 8.78
C GLU A 328 11.41 -4.52 9.76
N LYS A 329 10.50 -3.61 9.37
CA LYS A 329 10.11 -2.47 10.20
C LYS A 329 8.73 -2.61 10.81
N THR A 330 7.78 -3.14 10.05
CA THR A 330 6.36 -3.12 10.40
C THR A 330 5.75 -4.51 10.57
N GLY A 331 6.55 -5.57 10.38
CA GLY A 331 6.08 -6.94 10.42
C GLY A 331 5.07 -7.22 9.30
N TYR A 332 3.95 -7.84 9.65
CA TYR A 332 2.87 -8.05 8.68
C TYR A 332 2.08 -6.77 8.34
N PHE A 333 2.29 -5.71 9.10
CA PHE A 333 1.59 -4.43 8.95
C PHE A 333 2.32 -3.55 7.92
N THR A 334 2.34 -3.98 6.68
CA THR A 334 2.95 -3.28 5.55
C THR A 334 2.03 -3.28 4.33
N HIS A 335 2.03 -2.21 3.55
CA HIS A 335 1.31 -2.16 2.28
C HIS A 335 1.96 -3.05 1.20
N TYR A 336 3.22 -3.43 1.37
CA TYR A 336 3.94 -4.30 0.43
C TYR A 336 3.47 -5.76 0.44
N HIS A 337 2.48 -6.12 1.28
CA HIS A 337 1.82 -7.43 1.15
C HIS A 337 1.23 -7.63 -0.25
N THR A 338 0.85 -6.57 -0.94
CA THR A 338 0.35 -6.63 -2.32
C THR A 338 1.30 -7.32 -3.27
N LEU A 339 2.62 -7.22 -3.06
CA LEU A 339 3.63 -7.77 -3.94
C LEU A 339 3.73 -9.31 -3.87
N TYR A 340 3.51 -9.93 -2.72
CA TYR A 340 3.62 -11.39 -2.57
C TYR A 340 2.27 -12.11 -2.43
N PHE A 341 1.19 -11.42 -2.08
CA PHE A 341 -0.13 -12.03 -1.89
C PHE A 341 -0.68 -12.77 -3.10
N PRO A 342 -0.57 -12.30 -4.35
CA PRO A 342 -1.02 -13.08 -5.49
C PRO A 342 -0.40 -14.48 -5.54
N PHE A 343 0.89 -14.60 -5.15
CA PHE A 343 1.63 -15.85 -5.09
C PHE A 343 1.17 -16.72 -3.92
N LEU A 344 1.10 -16.15 -2.73
CA LEU A 344 0.68 -16.85 -1.52
C LEU A 344 -0.74 -17.40 -1.66
N ILE A 345 -1.69 -16.56 -2.08
CA ILE A 345 -3.09 -16.94 -2.14
C ILE A 345 -3.38 -17.89 -3.31
N TYR A 346 -2.74 -17.69 -4.47
CA TYR A 346 -2.85 -18.67 -5.55
C TYR A 346 -2.39 -20.06 -5.11
N SER A 347 -1.18 -20.13 -4.55
CA SER A 347 -0.58 -21.38 -4.10
C SER A 347 -1.43 -22.05 -3.00
N PHE A 348 -1.94 -21.24 -2.07
CA PHE A 348 -2.86 -21.71 -1.02
C PHE A 348 -4.17 -22.26 -1.61
N CYS A 349 -4.81 -21.55 -2.54
CA CYS A 349 -6.04 -22.01 -3.19
C CYS A 349 -5.83 -23.34 -3.92
N ILE A 350 -4.73 -23.51 -4.67
CA ILE A 350 -4.42 -24.77 -5.36
C ILE A 350 -4.20 -25.89 -4.35
N SER A 351 -3.39 -25.66 -3.30
CA SER A 351 -3.12 -26.65 -2.27
C SER A 351 -4.38 -27.08 -1.50
N MET A 352 -5.27 -26.12 -1.18
CA MET A 352 -6.55 -26.40 -0.53
C MET A 352 -7.50 -27.19 -1.43
N ALA A 353 -7.53 -26.93 -2.74
CA ALA A 353 -8.33 -27.69 -3.68
C ALA A 353 -7.83 -29.15 -3.81
N GLU A 354 -6.49 -29.36 -3.78
CA GLU A 354 -5.90 -30.70 -3.74
C GLU A 354 -6.27 -31.44 -2.44
N ILE A 355 -6.16 -30.78 -1.27
CA ILE A 355 -6.61 -31.36 0.01
C ILE A 355 -8.08 -31.76 -0.06
N HIS A 356 -8.94 -30.87 -0.54
CA HIS A 356 -10.37 -31.14 -0.65
C HIS A 356 -10.66 -32.38 -1.53
N LYS A 357 -9.97 -32.47 -2.67
CA LYS A 357 -10.08 -33.62 -3.58
C LYS A 357 -9.62 -34.93 -2.93
N ASP A 358 -8.52 -34.89 -2.17
CA ASP A 358 -8.01 -36.10 -1.47
C ASP A 358 -8.95 -36.55 -0.36
N LEU A 359 -9.53 -35.62 0.39
CA LEU A 359 -10.48 -35.88 1.46
C LEU A 359 -11.82 -36.45 0.92
N LEU A 360 -12.26 -35.96 -0.25
CA LEU A 360 -13.46 -36.49 -0.91
C LEU A 360 -13.32 -37.96 -1.26
N LYS A 361 -12.10 -38.40 -1.60
CA LYS A 361 -11.85 -39.81 -1.99
C LYS A 361 -11.74 -40.75 -0.78
N LYS A 362 -11.33 -40.24 0.39
CA LYS A 362 -10.94 -41.06 1.54
C LYS A 362 -12.07 -41.27 2.55
N ASN A 363 -12.73 -40.25 3.03
CA ASN A 363 -13.79 -40.37 4.04
C ASN A 363 -14.55 -39.05 4.24
N PRO A 364 -15.91 -39.04 4.28
CA PRO A 364 -16.71 -37.85 4.59
C PRO A 364 -16.39 -37.21 5.95
N ALA A 365 -16.03 -38.01 6.97
CA ALA A 365 -15.66 -37.50 8.30
C ALA A 365 -14.42 -36.56 8.25
N LEU A 366 -13.51 -36.77 7.32
CA LEU A 366 -12.33 -35.91 7.15
C LEU A 366 -12.67 -34.51 6.61
N ARG A 367 -13.87 -34.33 6.03
CA ARG A 367 -14.37 -32.98 5.69
C ARG A 367 -14.63 -32.13 6.94
N SER A 368 -15.19 -32.74 7.99
CA SER A 368 -15.42 -32.06 9.25
C SER A 368 -14.09 -31.58 9.86
N LEU A 369 -13.02 -32.38 9.74
CA LEU A 369 -11.68 -31.96 10.16
C LEU A 369 -11.16 -30.78 9.32
N GLN A 370 -11.37 -30.78 8.00
CA GLN A 370 -11.00 -29.64 7.15
C GLN A 370 -11.71 -28.35 7.58
N TYR A 371 -13.01 -28.40 7.82
CA TYR A 371 -13.77 -27.25 8.29
C TYR A 371 -13.32 -26.79 9.67
N PHE A 372 -13.05 -27.73 10.58
CA PHE A 372 -12.50 -27.41 11.89
C PHE A 372 -11.14 -26.70 11.80
N LEU A 373 -10.22 -27.18 10.94
CA LEU A 373 -8.93 -26.53 10.72
C LEU A 373 -9.09 -25.13 10.11
N LEU A 374 -10.02 -24.93 9.17
CA LEU A 374 -10.33 -23.62 8.63
C LEU A 374 -10.87 -22.68 9.70
N LEU A 375 -11.74 -23.17 10.60
CA LEU A 375 -12.24 -22.38 11.73
C LEU A 375 -11.14 -22.02 12.73
N LEU A 376 -10.19 -22.92 12.99
CA LEU A 376 -9.02 -22.63 13.82
C LEU A 376 -8.14 -21.51 13.22
N VAL A 377 -7.88 -21.57 11.91
CA VAL A 377 -7.13 -20.51 11.21
C VAL A 377 -7.91 -19.21 11.24
N LEU A 378 -9.21 -19.25 11.05
CA LEU A 378 -10.06 -18.07 11.15
C LEU A 378 -10.04 -17.46 12.56
N ALA A 379 -10.14 -18.30 13.60
CA ALA A 379 -10.03 -17.86 14.99
C ALA A 379 -8.65 -17.25 15.30
N TYR A 380 -7.59 -17.85 14.76
CA TYR A 380 -6.23 -17.31 14.87
C TYR A 380 -6.11 -15.92 14.23
N PHE A 381 -6.59 -15.75 13.00
CA PHE A 381 -6.57 -14.46 12.32
C PHE A 381 -7.48 -13.43 12.99
N TYR A 382 -8.65 -13.87 13.44
CA TYR A 382 -9.54 -13.02 14.24
C TYR A 382 -8.84 -12.54 15.51
N GLY A 383 -8.21 -13.44 16.25
CA GLY A 383 -7.44 -13.12 17.45
C GLY A 383 -6.37 -12.05 17.19
N ILE A 384 -5.64 -12.13 16.08
CA ILE A 384 -4.64 -11.12 15.71
C ILE A 384 -5.31 -9.82 15.26
N SER A 385 -6.32 -9.88 14.38
CA SER A 385 -6.90 -8.71 13.71
C SER A 385 -7.81 -7.87 14.63
N PHE A 386 -8.44 -8.49 15.63
CA PHE A 386 -9.41 -7.84 16.51
C PHE A 386 -8.92 -7.66 17.93
N SER A 387 -7.81 -8.31 18.33
CA SER A 387 -7.25 -8.15 19.66
C SER A 387 -6.20 -7.04 19.70
N GLN A 388 -5.98 -6.49 20.90
CA GLN A 388 -4.85 -5.60 21.17
C GLN A 388 -3.51 -6.36 21.21
N SER A 389 -3.48 -7.65 20.87
CA SER A 389 -2.29 -8.50 20.88
C SER A 389 -1.18 -8.04 19.92
N GLN A 390 -1.50 -7.16 19.00
CA GLN A 390 -0.50 -6.45 18.18
C GLN A 390 0.51 -5.65 19.02
N LYS A 391 0.12 -5.18 20.21
CA LYS A 391 1.05 -4.53 21.16
C LYS A 391 2.15 -5.46 21.65
N LEU A 392 1.86 -6.75 21.74
CA LEU A 392 2.81 -7.77 22.22
C LEU A 392 3.89 -8.10 21.22
N VAL A 393 3.58 -8.04 19.93
CA VAL A 393 4.51 -8.47 18.85
C VAL A 393 5.31 -7.31 18.26
N LEU A 394 4.75 -6.10 18.21
CA LEU A 394 5.35 -4.97 17.48
C LEU A 394 5.63 -3.73 18.33
N ASN A 395 5.34 -3.71 19.63
CA ASN A 395 5.39 -2.50 20.48
C ASN A 395 4.63 -1.28 19.89
N TYR A 396 3.67 -1.51 19.02
CA TYR A 396 2.90 -0.45 18.39
C TYR A 396 1.90 0.13 19.40
N LYS A 397 2.00 1.43 19.68
CA LYS A 397 1.13 2.15 20.63
C LYS A 397 -0.29 2.40 20.10
N ASN A 398 -0.55 2.21 18.81
CA ASN A 398 -1.84 2.51 18.20
C ASN A 398 -2.71 1.26 18.11
N ASP A 399 -3.98 1.41 18.46
CA ASP A 399 -4.99 0.36 18.28
C ASP A 399 -5.35 0.26 16.80
N ILE A 400 -4.83 -0.79 16.13
CA ILE A 400 -5.04 -1.09 14.70
C ILE A 400 -6.06 -2.22 14.50
N SER A 401 -6.88 -2.52 15.52
CA SER A 401 -7.92 -3.53 15.41
C SER A 401 -9.04 -3.10 14.44
N TYR A 402 -9.69 -4.07 13.80
CA TYR A 402 -10.86 -3.79 12.95
C TYR A 402 -12.00 -3.11 13.73
N LEU A 403 -12.19 -3.47 15.00
CA LEU A 403 -13.23 -2.88 15.84
C LEU A 403 -12.98 -1.39 16.07
N SER A 404 -11.76 -0.99 16.40
CA SER A 404 -11.41 0.41 16.57
C SER A 404 -11.55 1.19 15.26
N TYR A 405 -11.20 0.58 14.13
CA TYR A 405 -11.37 1.17 12.82
C TYR A 405 -12.84 1.44 12.48
N PHE A 406 -13.72 0.44 12.63
CA PHE A 406 -15.15 0.63 12.40
C PHE A 406 -15.78 1.66 13.34
N SER A 407 -15.34 1.69 14.60
CA SER A 407 -15.77 2.73 15.56
C SER A 407 -15.37 4.13 15.08
N ARG A 408 -14.14 4.31 14.57
CA ARG A 408 -13.68 5.60 14.02
C ARG A 408 -14.48 6.02 12.79
N ILE A 409 -14.69 5.12 11.83
CA ILE A 409 -15.52 5.40 10.65
C ILE A 409 -16.90 5.93 11.05
N TYR A 410 -17.52 5.33 12.06
CA TYR A 410 -18.83 5.76 12.53
C TYR A 410 -18.81 7.14 13.20
N LYS A 411 -17.79 7.42 14.00
CA LYS A 411 -17.62 8.71 14.69
C LYS A 411 -17.30 9.84 13.70
N ASP A 412 -16.43 9.56 12.72
CA ASP A 412 -15.84 10.57 11.84
C ASP A 412 -16.52 10.62 10.45
N LYS A 413 -17.76 10.16 10.35
CA LYS A 413 -18.48 9.91 9.09
C LYS A 413 -18.52 11.04 8.07
N ASN A 414 -18.27 12.28 8.45
CA ASN A 414 -18.24 13.46 7.56
C ASN A 414 -16.95 14.28 7.72
N ASN A 415 -15.93 13.73 8.32
CA ASN A 415 -14.71 14.47 8.67
C ASN A 415 -13.98 15.00 7.42
N TYR A 416 -13.89 14.17 6.37
CA TYR A 416 -13.21 14.58 5.12
C TYR A 416 -13.92 15.77 4.46
N GLU A 417 -15.24 15.73 4.32
CA GLU A 417 -16.02 16.80 3.70
C GLU A 417 -15.90 18.09 4.52
N PHE A 418 -15.96 17.98 5.84
CA PHE A 418 -15.79 19.13 6.73
C PHE A 418 -14.43 19.79 6.55
N ILE A 419 -13.32 19.02 6.59
CA ILE A 419 -11.98 19.58 6.42
C ILE A 419 -11.82 20.21 5.04
N THR A 420 -12.27 19.55 3.98
CA THR A 420 -12.21 20.08 2.60
C THR A 420 -12.94 21.41 2.49
N GLN A 421 -14.15 21.51 3.05
CA GLN A 421 -14.90 22.77 3.07
C GLN A 421 -14.18 23.88 3.83
N GLN A 422 -13.50 23.56 4.95
CA GLN A 422 -12.71 24.56 5.67
C GLN A 422 -11.49 25.01 4.86
N VAL A 423 -10.79 24.09 4.22
CA VAL A 423 -9.64 24.42 3.34
C VAL A 423 -10.11 25.31 2.19
N ASP A 424 -11.16 24.94 1.46
CA ASP A 424 -11.70 25.73 0.35
C ASP A 424 -12.20 27.11 0.78
N LYS A 425 -12.73 27.24 2.02
CA LYS A 425 -13.22 28.51 2.58
C LYS A 425 -12.09 29.48 2.91
N TYR A 426 -10.98 28.96 3.46
CA TYR A 426 -9.94 29.82 4.03
C TYR A 426 -8.69 29.95 3.16
N ILE A 427 -8.46 29.01 2.25
CA ILE A 427 -7.27 28.98 1.40
C ILE A 427 -7.64 29.15 -0.07
N PRO A 428 -7.37 30.30 -0.69
CA PRO A 428 -7.53 30.48 -2.13
C PRO A 428 -6.66 29.49 -2.91
N ARG A 429 -7.14 29.03 -4.08
CA ARG A 429 -6.45 27.96 -4.85
C ARG A 429 -5.06 28.32 -5.32
N ASP A 430 -4.81 29.59 -5.58
CA ASP A 430 -3.53 30.09 -6.08
C ASP A 430 -2.54 30.48 -4.97
N SER A 431 -2.95 30.34 -3.70
CA SER A 431 -2.10 30.68 -2.56
C SER A 431 -0.90 29.75 -2.44
N ARG A 432 0.20 30.31 -1.94
CA ARG A 432 1.41 29.53 -1.58
C ARG A 432 1.20 28.90 -0.21
N ILE A 433 1.32 27.57 -0.17
CA ILE A 433 1.01 26.78 1.02
C ILE A 433 2.23 25.93 1.41
N SER A 434 2.53 25.86 2.70
CA SER A 434 3.42 24.84 3.24
C SER A 434 2.63 23.91 4.15
N SER A 435 2.66 22.61 3.91
CA SER A 435 1.76 21.67 4.57
C SER A 435 2.46 20.39 5.02
N VAL A 436 2.10 19.91 6.22
CA VAL A 436 2.41 18.55 6.65
C VAL A 436 1.67 17.52 5.78
N GLU A 437 2.18 16.30 5.72
CA GLU A 437 1.59 15.20 4.93
C GLU A 437 0.09 14.99 5.19
N ALA A 438 -0.34 15.14 6.44
CA ALA A 438 -1.75 15.00 6.83
C ALA A 438 -2.68 16.02 6.13
N GLY A 439 -2.15 17.13 5.63
CA GLY A 439 -2.89 18.14 4.87
C GLY A 439 -3.00 17.86 3.36
N TRP A 440 -2.11 17.02 2.80
CA TRP A 440 -2.04 16.81 1.34
C TRP A 440 -3.31 16.29 0.69
N PRO A 441 -4.08 15.37 1.30
CA PRO A 441 -5.33 14.92 0.72
C PRO A 441 -6.36 16.02 0.46
N TYR A 442 -6.24 17.14 1.15
CA TYR A 442 -7.12 18.31 1.02
C TYR A 442 -6.56 19.38 0.07
N LEU A 443 -5.27 19.24 -0.33
CA LEU A 443 -4.54 20.19 -1.17
C LEU A 443 -4.26 19.66 -2.58
N TYR A 444 -4.87 18.55 -3.00
CA TYR A 444 -4.56 17.92 -4.28
C TYR A 444 -4.87 18.81 -5.51
N GLN A 445 -5.65 19.87 -5.34
CA GLN A 445 -5.94 20.87 -6.36
C GLN A 445 -5.12 22.16 -6.25
N HIS A 446 -4.27 22.30 -5.23
CA HIS A 446 -3.47 23.50 -4.97
C HIS A 446 -2.03 23.29 -5.47
N LEU A 447 -1.69 23.83 -6.64
CA LEU A 447 -0.40 23.58 -7.30
C LEU A 447 0.79 24.28 -6.61
N ASN A 448 0.54 25.38 -5.89
CA ASN A 448 1.58 26.17 -5.21
C ASN A 448 1.83 25.67 -3.77
N SER A 449 1.90 24.35 -3.59
CA SER A 449 2.07 23.74 -2.28
C SER A 449 3.44 23.09 -2.14
N SER A 450 3.99 23.09 -0.92
CA SER A 450 5.26 22.47 -0.55
C SER A 450 5.13 21.67 0.74
N PHE A 451 6.05 20.73 0.94
CA PHE A 451 6.15 20.00 2.20
C PHE A 451 6.63 20.91 3.33
N PHE A 452 5.93 20.89 4.47
CA PHE A 452 6.36 21.67 5.64
C PHE A 452 7.63 21.05 6.25
N PRO A 453 8.65 21.87 6.60
CA PRO A 453 8.67 23.34 6.72
C PRO A 453 9.19 24.11 5.49
N TYR A 454 9.32 23.49 4.31
CA TYR A 454 9.82 24.18 3.12
C TYR A 454 8.94 25.36 2.72
N ASN A 455 9.59 26.40 2.20
CA ASN A 455 8.98 27.66 1.77
C ASN A 455 8.18 28.40 2.86
N ILE A 456 8.49 28.13 4.14
CA ILE A 456 7.77 28.74 5.27
C ILE A 456 7.78 30.28 5.21
N ASN A 457 8.90 30.88 4.77
CA ASN A 457 9.04 32.34 4.68
C ASN A 457 8.22 32.97 3.55
N THR A 458 7.90 32.21 2.50
CA THR A 458 7.14 32.69 1.34
C THR A 458 5.70 32.22 1.33
N ALA A 459 5.35 31.21 2.13
CA ALA A 459 3.99 30.72 2.24
C ALA A 459 3.03 31.76 2.83
N GLU A 460 1.81 31.77 2.35
CA GLU A 460 0.71 32.61 2.85
C GLU A 460 -0.11 31.85 3.89
N PHE A 461 -0.11 30.52 3.77
CA PHE A 461 -0.81 29.61 4.68
C PHE A 461 0.09 28.43 5.05
N LEU A 462 -0.06 28.00 6.32
CA LEU A 462 0.50 26.73 6.78
C LEU A 462 -0.64 25.78 7.14
N ILE A 463 -0.47 24.50 6.80
CA ILE A 463 -1.26 23.43 7.40
C ILE A 463 -0.32 22.58 8.25
N VAL A 464 -0.56 22.55 9.55
CA VAL A 464 0.31 21.93 10.54
C VAL A 464 -0.47 21.07 11.52
N ASN A 465 0.19 20.06 12.08
CA ASN A 465 -0.34 19.38 13.26
C ASN A 465 -0.16 20.29 14.48
N TYR A 466 -1.12 20.24 15.40
CA TYR A 466 -1.03 20.97 16.66
C TYR A 466 -1.52 20.12 17.83
N SER A 467 -1.04 20.48 19.01
CA SER A 467 -1.58 20.04 20.30
C SER A 467 -1.81 21.27 21.18
N GLU A 468 -2.85 21.25 22.01
CA GLU A 468 -3.14 22.30 22.98
C GLU A 468 -2.69 21.80 24.36
N VAL A 469 -1.69 22.49 24.92
CA VAL A 469 -1.12 22.20 26.23
C VAL A 469 -1.18 23.47 27.07
N GLU A 470 -1.88 23.42 28.19
CA GLU A 470 -2.02 24.57 29.13
C GLU A 470 -2.47 25.88 28.45
N GLY A 471 -3.40 25.78 27.49
CA GLY A 471 -3.92 26.92 26.74
C GLY A 471 -2.97 27.50 25.68
N LYS A 472 -1.83 26.83 25.43
CA LYS A 472 -0.91 27.18 24.35
C LYS A 472 -0.98 26.14 23.23
N TYR A 473 -0.88 26.61 21.98
CA TYR A 473 -0.79 25.75 20.82
C TYR A 473 0.67 25.40 20.54
N ILE A 474 0.97 24.10 20.51
CA ILE A 474 2.27 23.55 20.10
C ILE A 474 2.10 22.94 18.73
N TYR A 475 2.80 23.45 17.74
CA TYR A 475 2.73 23.00 16.36
C TYR A 475 3.83 21.97 16.08
N SER A 476 3.52 20.97 15.28
CA SER A 476 4.45 19.93 14.87
C SER A 476 4.34 19.61 13.38
N GLY A 477 5.46 19.35 12.74
CA GLY A 477 5.52 18.99 11.32
C GLY A 477 5.76 17.52 11.08
N VAL A 478 6.48 16.85 11.98
CA VAL A 478 7.00 15.51 11.77
C VAL A 478 6.82 14.67 13.01
N THR A 479 6.38 13.43 12.83
CA THR A 479 5.99 12.53 13.93
C THR A 479 7.04 11.48 14.29
N SER A 480 8.20 11.40 13.59
CA SER A 480 9.05 10.20 13.65
C SER A 480 10.53 10.43 13.98
N PHE A 481 10.86 11.38 14.88
CA PHE A 481 12.22 11.39 15.41
C PHE A 481 12.42 10.32 16.48
N LYS A 482 13.62 9.72 16.49
CA LYS A 482 13.99 8.69 17.45
C LYS A 482 14.10 9.27 18.87
N GLY A 483 13.02 9.19 19.64
CA GLY A 483 12.95 9.52 21.04
C GLY A 483 12.14 10.77 21.37
N VAL A 484 11.64 10.85 22.61
CA VAL A 484 10.77 11.94 23.08
C VAL A 484 11.52 13.28 23.11
N GLU A 485 12.78 13.27 23.54
CA GLU A 485 13.61 14.48 23.62
C GLU A 485 13.89 15.09 22.25
N ALA A 486 14.26 14.27 21.26
CA ALA A 486 14.49 14.74 19.90
C ALA A 486 13.20 15.27 19.26
N THR A 487 12.07 14.63 19.51
CA THR A 487 10.76 15.11 19.05
C THR A 487 10.39 16.45 19.67
N ASN A 488 10.61 16.64 20.97
CA ASN A 488 10.34 17.91 21.66
C ASN A 488 11.25 19.03 21.17
N ALA A 489 12.54 18.77 21.01
CA ALA A 489 13.48 19.74 20.48
C ALA A 489 13.13 20.16 19.04
N MET A 490 12.69 19.21 18.20
CA MET A 490 12.23 19.50 16.84
C MET A 490 10.96 20.36 16.84
N ASN A 491 9.98 20.02 17.67
CA ASN A 491 8.75 20.81 17.78
C ASN A 491 9.03 22.23 18.25
N SER A 492 9.94 22.42 19.21
CA SER A 492 10.38 23.75 19.64
C SER A 492 10.96 24.54 18.48
N CYS A 493 11.92 23.96 17.75
CA CYS A 493 12.52 24.57 16.57
C CYS A 493 11.49 24.98 15.49
N LEU A 494 10.53 24.11 15.21
CA LEU A 494 9.49 24.40 14.22
C LEU A 494 8.56 25.53 14.67
N ASN A 495 8.21 25.59 15.97
CA ASN A 495 7.44 26.71 16.52
C ASN A 495 8.20 28.04 16.39
N ASP A 496 9.49 28.08 16.72
CA ASP A 496 10.32 29.27 16.55
C ASP A 496 10.33 29.73 15.08
N LYS A 497 10.46 28.81 14.12
CA LYS A 497 10.41 29.15 12.69
C LYS A 497 9.03 29.69 12.26
N ILE A 498 7.94 29.14 12.77
CA ILE A 498 6.58 29.61 12.49
C ILE A 498 6.40 31.04 13.01
N GLU A 499 6.88 31.36 14.22
CA GLU A 499 6.83 32.70 14.81
C GLU A 499 7.70 33.69 14.04
N GLN A 500 8.95 33.30 13.70
CA GLN A 500 9.83 34.11 12.87
C GLN A 500 9.26 34.47 11.51
N ALA A 501 8.51 33.53 10.89
CA ALA A 501 7.83 33.73 9.62
C ALA A 501 6.52 34.54 9.75
N LYS A 502 6.15 34.99 10.95
CA LYS A 502 4.99 35.86 11.26
C LYS A 502 3.63 35.21 10.92
N PHE A 503 3.47 33.95 11.25
CA PHE A 503 2.16 33.32 11.18
C PHE A 503 1.34 33.58 12.46
N ASN A 504 0.02 33.76 12.30
CA ASN A 504 -0.87 33.96 13.43
C ASN A 504 -1.05 32.64 14.22
N THR A 505 -0.26 32.49 15.26
CA THR A 505 -0.25 31.33 16.14
C THR A 505 -1.28 31.40 17.26
N LYS A 506 -1.85 32.59 17.53
CA LYS A 506 -2.82 32.80 18.61
C LYS A 506 -4.22 32.35 18.26
N ASN A 507 -4.59 32.46 16.98
CA ASN A 507 -5.94 32.16 16.50
C ASN A 507 -5.88 31.16 15.31
N PRO A 508 -5.47 29.90 15.53
CA PRO A 508 -5.45 28.89 14.46
C PRO A 508 -6.86 28.54 14.01
N ILE A 509 -7.04 28.31 12.72
CA ILE A 509 -8.28 27.74 12.19
C ILE A 509 -8.19 26.24 12.35
N LYS A 510 -8.90 25.69 13.34
CA LYS A 510 -8.91 24.26 13.64
C LYS A 510 -9.69 23.52 12.55
N LEU A 511 -9.05 22.55 11.89
CA LEU A 511 -9.68 21.73 10.85
C LEU A 511 -10.33 20.49 11.45
N SER A 512 -9.56 19.67 12.14
CA SER A 512 -10.08 18.55 12.95
C SER A 512 -8.97 18.04 13.87
N GLY A 513 -9.34 17.47 15.02
CA GLY A 513 -8.43 16.77 15.92
C GLY A 513 -7.11 17.52 16.16
N SER A 514 -6.08 17.18 15.40
CA SER A 514 -4.74 17.75 15.51
C SER A 514 -4.29 18.60 14.31
N LEU A 515 -5.17 18.96 13.37
CA LEU A 515 -4.80 19.69 12.15
C LEU A 515 -5.35 21.12 12.19
N ALA A 516 -4.52 22.10 11.85
CA ALA A 516 -4.90 23.51 11.82
C ALA A 516 -4.29 24.26 10.62
N ILE A 517 -5.00 25.31 10.19
CA ILE A 517 -4.49 26.32 9.24
C ILE A 517 -3.99 27.53 10.04
N LEU A 518 -2.78 27.97 9.73
CA LEU A 518 -2.23 29.26 10.16
C LEU A 518 -2.15 30.18 8.94
N LYS A 519 -2.60 31.41 9.11
CA LYS A 519 -2.50 32.47 8.08
C LYS A 519 -1.35 33.39 8.45
N LYS A 520 -0.59 33.83 7.45
CA LYS A 520 0.44 34.84 7.61
C LYS A 520 -0.17 36.21 7.95
N GLU A 521 0.44 36.92 8.92
CA GLU A 521 0.01 38.26 9.34
C GLU A 521 0.26 39.32 8.28
#